data_fc4f9d3a7433a8d27b10f2867a6d893d
#
_entry.id   fc4f9d3a7433a8d27b10f2867a6d893d
#
_cell.length_a   1.000
_cell.length_b   1.000
_cell.length_c   1.000
_cell.angle_alpha   90.00
_cell.angle_beta   90.00
_cell.angle_gamma   90.00
#
_symmetry.space_group_name_H-M   'P 1'
#
loop_
_entity.id
_entity.type
_entity.pdbx_description
1 polymer ?
#
loop_
_entity_poly.entity_id
_entity_poly.type
_entity_poly.pdbx_seq_one_letter_code
_entity_poly.pdbx_strand_id
1 'polypeptide(L)'
;FSNVMQYSFTASVENEFDEIAEGKKVWNDMIGSFYQTFHEKVEDVIGNVEKASGERYLGEDPVTGHKVTARIGPFGAMVQIGEKQENPEAPKPKFASLLKGQKIQSISLSEALDLFKLPRIVGEWKGKDIVASIGRFGPYLRYDGKFTSIKKSDNEEPLTISLEKSIELIELKIQADRERI
;
A
#
# COMPACT_ATOMS: atom_id res chain seq x y z
N PHE A 1 10.28 11.34 -20.17
CA PHE A 1 9.40 11.27 -21.37
C PHE A 1 8.56 12.54 -21.61
N SER A 2 8.86 13.67 -20.95
CA SER A 2 8.09 14.91 -21.07
C SER A 2 8.00 15.41 -22.52
N ASN A 3 9.05 15.21 -23.33
CA ASN A 3 9.08 15.65 -24.72
C ASN A 3 8.08 14.91 -25.62
N VAL A 4 7.83 13.61 -25.37
CA VAL A 4 6.88 12.79 -26.15
C VAL A 4 5.42 13.12 -25.78
N MET A 5 5.22 13.71 -24.60
CA MET A 5 3.89 14.11 -24.08
C MET A 5 3.50 15.55 -24.46
N GLN A 6 4.33 16.26 -25.24
CA GLN A 6 4.04 17.64 -25.66
C GLN A 6 3.28 17.68 -26.97
N TYR A 7 2.33 18.62 -27.09
CA TYR A 7 1.58 18.85 -28.32
C TYR A 7 2.48 19.16 -29.54
N SER A 8 3.64 19.83 -29.30
CA SER A 8 4.62 20.10 -30.32
C SER A 8 5.23 18.84 -30.94
N PHE A 9 5.40 17.79 -30.15
CA PHE A 9 5.87 16.50 -30.66
C PHE A 9 4.86 15.85 -31.58
N THR A 10 3.59 15.80 -31.21
CA THR A 10 2.52 15.26 -32.05
C THR A 10 2.42 16.04 -33.38
N ALA A 11 2.44 17.37 -33.31
CA ALA A 11 2.41 18.20 -34.50
C ALA A 11 3.62 17.98 -35.43
N SER A 12 4.82 17.76 -34.87
CA SER A 12 6.01 17.47 -35.70
C SER A 12 5.91 16.10 -36.37
N VAL A 13 5.36 15.11 -35.68
CA VAL A 13 5.16 13.76 -36.27
C VAL A 13 4.12 13.80 -37.37
N GLU A 14 3.02 14.56 -37.21
CA GLU A 14 2.00 14.74 -38.24
C GLU A 14 2.60 15.40 -39.51
N ASN A 15 3.39 16.45 -39.35
CA ASN A 15 4.11 17.09 -40.49
C ASN A 15 5.06 16.10 -41.17
N GLU A 16 5.76 15.26 -40.44
CA GLU A 16 6.65 14.25 -41.04
C GLU A 16 5.87 13.18 -41.83
N PHE A 17 4.66 12.82 -41.38
CA PHE A 17 3.78 11.91 -42.12
C PHE A 17 3.32 12.54 -43.43
N ASP A 18 3.04 13.84 -43.46
CA ASP A 18 2.70 14.57 -44.70
C ASP A 18 3.88 14.57 -45.69
N GLU A 19 5.09 14.81 -45.20
CA GLU A 19 6.31 14.73 -46.01
C GLU A 19 6.55 13.32 -46.61
N ILE A 20 6.26 12.27 -45.82
CA ILE A 20 6.33 10.87 -46.25
C ILE A 20 5.27 10.61 -47.35
N ALA A 21 4.04 11.06 -47.11
CA ALA A 21 2.95 10.90 -48.10
C ALA A 21 3.24 11.59 -49.43
N GLU A 22 3.93 12.72 -49.40
CA GLU A 22 4.40 13.43 -50.59
C GLU A 22 5.67 12.82 -51.22
N GLY A 23 6.24 11.77 -50.64
CA GLY A 23 7.48 11.13 -51.14
C GLY A 23 8.76 11.91 -50.87
N LYS A 24 8.73 12.95 -50.05
CA LYS A 24 9.86 13.78 -49.70
C LYS A 24 10.77 13.16 -48.62
N LYS A 25 10.22 12.22 -47.84
CA LYS A 25 10.92 11.56 -46.74
C LYS A 25 10.62 10.05 -46.71
N VAL A 26 11.59 9.26 -46.27
CA VAL A 26 11.42 7.82 -46.12
C VAL A 26 11.00 7.50 -44.68
N TRP A 27 9.93 6.76 -44.53
CA TRP A 27 9.37 6.45 -43.21
C TRP A 27 10.36 5.70 -42.28
N ASN A 28 11.24 4.86 -42.85
CA ASN A 28 12.26 4.13 -42.09
C ASN A 28 13.26 5.08 -41.41
N ASP A 29 13.62 6.19 -42.07
CA ASP A 29 14.58 7.16 -41.51
C ASP A 29 13.96 7.94 -40.36
N MET A 30 12.67 8.28 -40.49
CA MET A 30 11.91 8.95 -39.41
C MET A 30 11.81 8.04 -38.18
N ILE A 31 11.40 6.76 -38.35
CA ILE A 31 11.30 5.80 -37.25
C ILE A 31 12.68 5.54 -36.66
N GLY A 32 13.72 5.39 -37.46
CA GLY A 32 15.10 5.18 -37.00
C GLY A 32 15.57 6.31 -36.09
N SER A 33 15.36 7.55 -36.52
CA SER A 33 15.74 8.75 -35.73
C SER A 33 14.98 8.84 -34.42
N PHE A 34 13.66 8.56 -34.44
CA PHE A 34 12.83 8.53 -33.23
C PHE A 34 13.31 7.42 -32.31
N TYR A 35 13.51 6.20 -32.82
CA TYR A 35 13.94 5.06 -32.03
C TYR A 35 15.26 5.29 -31.31
N GLN A 36 16.25 5.85 -32.00
CA GLN A 36 17.55 6.16 -31.40
C GLN A 36 17.40 7.07 -30.18
N THR A 37 16.74 8.21 -30.36
CA THR A 37 16.53 9.20 -29.28
C THR A 37 15.66 8.63 -28.13
N PHE A 38 14.67 7.82 -28.47
CA PHE A 38 13.79 7.19 -27.49
C PHE A 38 14.51 6.08 -26.70
N HIS A 39 15.27 5.24 -27.41
CA HIS A 39 16.00 4.10 -26.82
C HIS A 39 17.10 4.56 -25.86
N GLU A 40 17.86 5.59 -26.22
CA GLU A 40 18.85 6.20 -25.33
C GLU A 40 18.22 6.66 -24.01
N LYS A 41 17.04 7.29 -24.07
CA LYS A 41 16.29 7.70 -22.87
C LYS A 41 15.76 6.52 -22.07
N VAL A 42 15.33 5.45 -22.73
CA VAL A 42 14.88 4.22 -22.05
C VAL A 42 16.05 3.56 -21.32
N GLU A 43 17.22 3.45 -21.95
CA GLU A 43 18.42 2.89 -21.31
C GLU A 43 18.90 3.75 -20.14
N ASP A 44 18.88 5.08 -20.27
CA ASP A 44 19.20 6.00 -19.19
C ASP A 44 18.24 5.82 -18.00
N VAL A 45 16.95 5.71 -18.27
CA VAL A 45 15.94 5.45 -17.23
C VAL A 45 16.16 4.07 -16.58
N ILE A 46 16.44 3.03 -17.36
CA ILE A 46 16.69 1.69 -16.81
C ILE A 46 17.96 1.67 -15.95
N GLY A 47 19.01 2.41 -16.37
CA GLY A 47 20.30 2.44 -15.68
C GLY A 47 20.32 3.35 -14.44
N ASN A 48 19.61 4.47 -14.48
CA ASN A 48 19.73 5.54 -13.49
C ASN A 48 18.49 5.68 -12.57
N VAL A 49 17.34 5.17 -12.96
CA VAL A 49 16.18 5.16 -12.08
C VAL A 49 16.28 3.94 -11.17
N GLU A 50 16.63 4.17 -9.91
CA GLU A 50 16.32 3.22 -8.86
C GLU A 50 14.87 2.78 -9.05
N LYS A 51 14.64 1.47 -9.16
CA LYS A 51 13.30 0.93 -9.29
C LYS A 51 12.43 1.65 -8.27
N ALA A 52 11.44 2.39 -8.73
CA ALA A 52 10.46 2.99 -7.84
C ALA A 52 9.74 1.81 -7.16
N SER A 53 10.36 1.29 -6.11
CA SER A 53 9.94 0.08 -5.42
C SER A 53 8.58 0.24 -4.74
N GLY A 54 8.02 1.45 -4.79
CA GLY A 54 6.84 1.79 -4.01
C GLY A 54 7.09 1.66 -2.50
N GLU A 55 8.36 1.54 -2.12
CA GLU A 55 8.80 1.43 -0.75
C GLU A 55 9.28 2.79 -0.25
N ARG A 56 8.90 3.12 0.97
CA ARG A 56 9.36 4.32 1.65
C ARG A 56 9.99 3.92 2.98
N TYR A 57 11.26 4.26 3.15
CA TYR A 57 11.94 4.12 4.42
C TYR A 57 11.41 5.16 5.41
N LEU A 58 10.98 4.71 6.59
CA LEU A 58 10.41 5.54 7.64
C LEU A 58 11.39 5.85 8.78
N GLY A 59 12.36 4.97 8.99
CA GLY A 59 13.32 5.04 10.08
C GLY A 59 13.65 3.67 10.65
N GLU A 60 14.18 3.64 11.86
CA GLU A 60 14.51 2.42 12.60
C GLU A 60 13.59 2.26 13.81
N ASP A 61 13.24 1.01 14.11
CA ASP A 61 12.49 0.67 15.31
C ASP A 61 13.40 0.90 16.54
N PRO A 62 13.01 1.78 17.47
CA PRO A 62 13.84 2.12 18.63
C PRO A 62 14.08 0.94 19.58
N VAL A 63 13.28 -0.12 19.50
CA VAL A 63 13.39 -1.30 20.37
C VAL A 63 14.33 -2.35 19.78
N THR A 64 14.23 -2.59 18.47
CA THR A 64 14.97 -3.69 17.81
C THR A 64 16.12 -3.21 16.91
N GLY A 65 16.18 -1.90 16.60
CA GLY A 65 17.15 -1.33 15.66
C GLY A 65 16.91 -1.73 14.20
N HIS A 66 15.83 -2.45 13.91
CA HIS A 66 15.53 -2.87 12.55
C HIS A 66 14.89 -1.76 11.72
N LYS A 67 15.19 -1.75 10.43
CA LYS A 67 14.60 -0.81 9.47
C LYS A 67 13.08 -0.98 9.40
N VAL A 68 12.38 0.16 9.38
CA VAL A 68 10.92 0.26 9.20
C VAL A 68 10.65 0.85 7.82
N THR A 69 9.93 0.12 7.00
CA THR A 69 9.66 0.49 5.62
C THR A 69 8.16 0.36 5.33
N ALA A 70 7.55 1.39 4.73
CA ALA A 70 6.20 1.32 4.20
C ALA A 70 6.24 0.89 2.74
N ARG A 71 5.43 -0.10 2.34
CA ARG A 71 5.43 -0.67 0.99
C ARG A 71 4.06 -1.20 0.59
N ILE A 72 3.90 -1.50 -0.69
CA ILE A 72 2.71 -2.20 -1.19
C ILE A 72 2.98 -3.71 -1.18
N GLY A 73 2.14 -4.45 -0.50
CA GLY A 73 2.18 -5.90 -0.46
C GLY A 73 0.98 -6.55 -1.18
N PRO A 74 0.89 -7.89 -1.16
CA PRO A 74 -0.17 -8.63 -1.84
C PRO A 74 -1.59 -8.27 -1.37
N PHE A 75 -1.71 -7.78 -0.14
CA PHE A 75 -2.99 -7.43 0.49
C PHE A 75 -3.19 -5.90 0.65
N GLY A 76 -2.37 -5.09 0.01
CA GLY A 76 -2.42 -3.64 0.03
C GLY A 76 -1.22 -2.99 0.73
N ALA A 77 -1.40 -1.74 1.12
CA ALA A 77 -0.37 -0.97 1.81
C ALA A 77 -0.05 -1.55 3.19
N MET A 78 1.23 -1.74 3.48
CA MET A 78 1.71 -2.33 4.72
C MET A 78 3.00 -1.66 5.20
N VAL A 79 3.29 -1.81 6.49
CA VAL A 79 4.59 -1.52 7.08
C VAL A 79 5.31 -2.82 7.37
N GLN A 80 6.60 -2.82 7.14
CA GLN A 80 7.50 -3.94 7.41
C GLN A 80 8.57 -3.47 8.40
N ILE A 81 8.83 -4.28 9.43
CA ILE A 81 9.99 -4.15 10.33
C ILE A 81 10.97 -5.29 10.04
N GLY A 82 12.20 -4.93 9.73
CA GLY A 82 13.26 -5.87 9.35
C GLY A 82 13.24 -6.23 7.87
N GLU A 83 14.33 -6.73 7.37
CA GLU A 83 14.52 -7.18 5.99
C GLU A 83 14.48 -8.71 5.92
N LYS A 84 14.04 -9.23 4.77
CA LYS A 84 14.14 -10.66 4.50
C LYS A 84 15.62 -10.99 4.31
N GLN A 85 16.19 -11.72 5.24
CA GLN A 85 17.56 -12.20 5.14
C GLN A 85 17.60 -13.60 4.53
N GLU A 86 18.66 -13.93 3.84
CA GLU A 86 18.88 -15.28 3.27
C GLU A 86 19.17 -16.32 4.36
N ASN A 87 19.59 -15.89 5.56
CA ASN A 87 19.85 -16.78 6.67
C ASN A 87 18.53 -17.26 7.32
N PRO A 88 18.27 -18.58 7.37
CA PRO A 88 17.05 -19.14 7.99
C PRO A 88 16.91 -18.87 9.50
N GLU A 89 18.00 -18.61 10.19
CA GLU A 89 18.02 -18.33 11.63
C GLU A 89 17.79 -16.84 11.96
N ALA A 90 17.82 -15.97 10.95
CA ALA A 90 17.56 -14.55 11.14
C ALA A 90 16.09 -14.28 11.55
N PRO A 91 15.84 -13.26 12.38
CA PRO A 91 14.49 -12.89 12.76
C PRO A 91 13.66 -12.56 11.54
N LYS A 92 12.52 -13.24 11.40
CA LYS A 92 11.59 -13.00 10.27
C LYS A 92 11.04 -11.57 10.33
N PRO A 93 10.93 -10.90 9.18
CA PRO A 93 10.33 -9.58 9.13
C PRO A 93 8.87 -9.62 9.64
N LYS A 94 8.50 -8.59 10.38
CA LYS A 94 7.13 -8.39 10.84
C LYS A 94 6.39 -7.47 9.88
N PHE A 95 5.10 -7.71 9.69
CA PHE A 95 4.25 -6.95 8.79
C PHE A 95 3.00 -6.46 9.51
N ALA A 96 2.60 -5.22 9.24
CA ALA A 96 1.34 -4.66 9.70
C ALA A 96 0.66 -3.90 8.55
N SER A 97 -0.64 -4.13 8.33
CA SER A 97 -1.41 -3.41 7.31
C SER A 97 -1.71 -1.98 7.77
N LEU A 98 -1.69 -1.03 6.85
CA LEU A 98 -2.10 0.34 7.11
C LEU A 98 -3.61 0.41 7.42
N LEU A 99 -3.98 1.36 8.27
CA LEU A 99 -5.38 1.71 8.52
C LEU A 99 -6.00 2.38 7.29
N LYS A 100 -7.33 2.29 7.16
CA LYS A 100 -8.06 3.02 6.13
C LYS A 100 -7.86 4.53 6.31
N GLY A 101 -7.31 5.17 5.29
CA GLY A 101 -7.00 6.61 5.29
C GLY A 101 -5.52 6.92 5.45
N GLN A 102 -4.72 6.01 6.02
CA GLN A 102 -3.27 6.14 6.02
C GLN A 102 -2.70 5.84 4.62
N LYS A 103 -1.71 6.62 4.23
CA LYS A 103 -1.03 6.49 2.94
C LYS A 103 0.46 6.25 3.15
N ILE A 104 1.07 5.44 2.29
CA ILE A 104 2.51 5.18 2.32
C ILE A 104 3.31 6.48 2.31
N GLN A 105 2.83 7.48 1.55
CA GLN A 105 3.52 8.76 1.37
C GLN A 105 3.51 9.65 2.61
N SER A 106 2.51 9.52 3.49
CA SER A 106 2.29 10.43 4.61
C SER A 106 2.46 9.80 5.99
N ILE A 107 2.45 8.46 6.09
CA ILE A 107 2.58 7.78 7.39
C ILE A 107 3.92 8.13 8.06
N SER A 108 3.87 8.45 9.35
CA SER A 108 5.05 8.68 10.19
C SER A 108 5.59 7.38 10.77
N LEU A 109 6.84 7.40 11.25
CA LEU A 109 7.44 6.26 11.95
C LEU A 109 6.64 5.87 13.21
N SER A 110 6.16 6.86 13.98
CA SER A 110 5.37 6.61 15.20
C SER A 110 4.06 5.89 14.88
N GLU A 111 3.31 6.38 13.90
CA GLU A 111 2.07 5.73 13.45
C GLU A 111 2.32 4.32 12.92
N ALA A 112 3.42 4.13 12.19
CA ALA A 112 3.81 2.82 11.68
C ALA A 112 4.10 1.82 12.81
N LEU A 113 4.80 2.23 13.86
CA LEU A 113 5.10 1.39 15.01
C LEU A 113 3.84 1.07 15.83
N ASP A 114 2.88 1.99 15.90
CA ASP A 114 1.60 1.76 16.59
C ASP A 114 0.79 0.63 15.95
N LEU A 115 0.90 0.44 14.63
CA LEU A 115 0.24 -0.67 13.94
C LEU A 115 0.69 -2.05 14.44
N PHE A 116 1.92 -2.17 14.93
CA PHE A 116 2.45 -3.43 15.47
C PHE A 116 1.98 -3.74 16.89
N LYS A 117 1.27 -2.81 17.54
CA LYS A 117 0.56 -3.09 18.81
C LYS A 117 -0.69 -3.94 18.60
N LEU A 118 -1.13 -4.11 17.35
CA LEU A 118 -2.22 -5.02 16.99
C LEU A 118 -1.68 -6.44 16.69
N PRO A 119 -2.41 -7.51 17.06
CA PRO A 119 -3.73 -7.52 17.69
C PRO A 119 -3.68 -7.08 19.16
N ARG A 120 -4.68 -6.29 19.58
CA ARG A 120 -4.81 -5.75 20.95
C ARG A 120 -6.01 -6.37 21.67
N ILE A 121 -5.81 -6.84 22.90
CA ILE A 121 -6.93 -7.19 23.78
C ILE A 121 -7.56 -5.88 24.24
N VAL A 122 -8.82 -5.68 23.90
CA VAL A 122 -9.60 -4.49 24.30
C VAL A 122 -10.08 -4.64 25.74
N GLY A 123 -10.49 -5.85 26.10
CA GLY A 123 -10.97 -6.23 27.41
C GLY A 123 -11.71 -7.56 27.36
N GLU A 124 -12.32 -7.94 28.48
CA GLU A 124 -13.08 -9.18 28.66
C GLU A 124 -14.58 -8.87 28.71
N TRP A 125 -15.38 -9.70 28.06
CA TRP A 125 -16.84 -9.68 28.14
C TRP A 125 -17.39 -11.10 28.27
N LYS A 126 -18.21 -11.32 29.28
CA LYS A 126 -18.82 -12.64 29.59
C LYS A 126 -17.78 -13.79 29.66
N GLY A 127 -16.62 -13.53 30.27
CA GLY A 127 -15.58 -14.55 30.44
C GLY A 127 -14.74 -14.82 29.18
N LYS A 128 -14.81 -13.95 28.16
CA LYS A 128 -14.06 -14.12 26.93
C LYS A 128 -13.43 -12.78 26.46
N ASP A 129 -12.22 -12.87 25.95
CA ASP A 129 -11.48 -11.71 25.47
C ASP A 129 -12.07 -11.15 24.17
N ILE A 130 -12.12 -9.83 24.09
CA ILE A 130 -12.38 -9.08 22.86
C ILE A 130 -11.03 -8.62 22.32
N VAL A 131 -10.70 -9.02 21.10
CA VAL A 131 -9.45 -8.68 20.44
C VAL A 131 -9.72 -7.80 19.24
N ALA A 132 -9.12 -6.61 19.21
CA ALA A 132 -9.12 -5.72 18.05
C ALA A 132 -7.91 -6.01 17.15
N SER A 133 -8.13 -6.07 15.85
CA SER A 133 -7.08 -6.31 14.86
C SER A 133 -7.44 -5.76 13.49
N ILE A 134 -6.48 -5.84 12.55
CA ILE A 134 -6.67 -5.48 11.15
C ILE A 134 -6.51 -6.75 10.31
N GLY A 135 -7.47 -7.02 9.46
CA GLY A 135 -7.43 -8.12 8.53
C GLY A 135 -7.50 -7.66 7.07
N ARG A 136 -7.51 -8.61 6.16
CA ARG A 136 -7.60 -8.40 4.71
C ARG A 136 -8.79 -7.52 4.29
N PHE A 137 -9.90 -7.58 5.04
CA PHE A 137 -11.11 -6.80 4.77
C PHE A 137 -11.20 -5.50 5.57
N GLY A 138 -10.18 -5.19 6.38
CA GLY A 138 -10.11 -4.01 7.24
C GLY A 138 -10.12 -4.33 8.73
N PRO A 139 -10.34 -3.33 9.58
CA PRO A 139 -10.35 -3.49 11.03
C PRO A 139 -11.55 -4.32 11.51
N TYR A 140 -11.32 -5.16 12.50
CA TYR A 140 -12.32 -6.04 13.06
C TYR A 140 -12.10 -6.31 14.56
N LEU A 141 -13.18 -6.71 15.21
CA LEU A 141 -13.17 -7.29 16.56
C LEU A 141 -13.36 -8.79 16.45
N ARG A 142 -12.59 -9.55 17.21
CA ARG A 142 -12.76 -10.98 17.38
C ARG A 142 -13.28 -11.26 18.80
N TYR A 143 -14.40 -11.95 18.89
CA TYR A 143 -15.02 -12.36 20.13
C TYR A 143 -15.63 -13.76 19.96
N ASP A 144 -15.32 -14.69 20.84
CA ASP A 144 -15.84 -16.08 20.83
C ASP A 144 -15.73 -16.77 19.45
N GLY A 145 -14.58 -16.60 18.77
CA GLY A 145 -14.37 -17.16 17.44
C GLY A 145 -15.10 -16.44 16.28
N LYS A 146 -15.97 -15.48 16.59
CA LYS A 146 -16.70 -14.67 15.60
C LYS A 146 -15.98 -13.34 15.33
N PHE A 147 -16.18 -12.83 14.11
CA PHE A 147 -15.58 -11.59 13.65
C PHE A 147 -16.65 -10.52 13.42
N THR A 148 -16.44 -9.35 13.98
CA THR A 148 -17.29 -8.16 13.79
C THR A 148 -16.47 -7.06 13.14
N SER A 149 -16.83 -6.61 11.94
CA SER A 149 -16.12 -5.53 11.27
C SER A 149 -16.37 -4.19 11.97
N ILE A 150 -15.31 -3.41 12.17
CA ILE A 150 -15.41 -2.01 12.58
C ILE A 150 -15.62 -1.20 11.31
N LYS A 151 -16.82 -0.64 11.13
CA LYS A 151 -17.16 0.13 9.93
C LYS A 151 -16.64 1.56 10.04
N LYS A 152 -16.43 2.20 8.91
CA LYS A 152 -16.04 3.61 8.84
C LYS A 152 -17.09 4.56 9.44
N SER A 153 -18.37 4.13 9.41
CA SER A 153 -19.52 4.83 10.01
C SER A 153 -19.44 4.87 11.54
N ASP A 154 -18.72 3.94 12.14
CA ASP A 154 -18.65 3.81 13.60
C ASP A 154 -17.66 4.83 14.20
N ASN A 155 -16.89 5.51 13.35
CA ASN A 155 -15.87 6.51 13.71
C ASN A 155 -14.84 6.01 14.73
N GLU A 156 -14.57 4.69 14.71
CA GLU A 156 -13.72 3.98 15.66
C GLU A 156 -12.52 3.34 14.96
N GLU A 157 -11.41 3.32 15.65
CA GLU A 157 -10.18 2.69 15.18
C GLU A 157 -9.79 1.51 16.08
N PRO A 158 -9.20 0.43 15.53
CA PRO A 158 -8.85 -0.75 16.31
C PRO A 158 -7.80 -0.47 17.40
N LEU A 159 -7.01 0.60 17.25
CA LEU A 159 -6.01 1.03 18.23
C LEU A 159 -6.63 1.70 19.46
N THR A 160 -7.74 2.42 19.30
CA THR A 160 -8.33 3.29 20.32
C THR A 160 -9.70 2.86 20.81
N ILE A 161 -10.37 1.95 20.11
CA ILE A 161 -11.73 1.51 20.43
C ILE A 161 -11.87 1.10 21.90
N SER A 162 -12.91 1.60 22.56
CA SER A 162 -13.22 1.27 23.95
C SER A 162 -13.89 -0.10 24.09
N LEU A 163 -13.84 -0.67 25.30
CA LEU A 163 -14.52 -1.92 25.60
C LEU A 163 -16.03 -1.79 25.41
N GLU A 164 -16.63 -0.71 25.89
CA GLU A 164 -18.06 -0.46 25.78
C GLU A 164 -18.53 -0.43 24.32
N LYS A 165 -17.81 0.29 23.48
CA LYS A 165 -18.13 0.39 22.04
C LYS A 165 -17.91 -0.94 21.32
N SER A 166 -16.92 -1.71 21.74
CA SER A 166 -16.66 -3.05 21.20
C SER A 166 -17.82 -4.00 21.53
N ILE A 167 -18.35 -3.95 22.75
CA ILE A 167 -19.50 -4.76 23.17
C ILE A 167 -20.74 -4.37 22.36
N GLU A 168 -21.02 -3.07 22.20
CA GLU A 168 -22.14 -2.57 21.41
C GLU A 168 -22.11 -3.12 19.97
N LEU A 169 -20.95 -3.01 19.30
CA LEU A 169 -20.79 -3.51 17.94
C LEU A 169 -20.97 -5.03 17.82
N ILE A 170 -20.49 -5.77 18.81
CA ILE A 170 -20.65 -7.22 18.86
C ILE A 170 -22.12 -7.60 19.08
N GLU A 171 -22.82 -6.92 20.00
CA GLU A 171 -24.25 -7.17 20.27
C GLU A 171 -25.12 -6.88 19.05
N LEU A 172 -24.90 -5.74 18.37
CA LEU A 172 -25.57 -5.41 17.11
C LEU A 172 -25.36 -6.50 16.05
N LYS A 173 -24.15 -7.02 15.95
CA LYS A 173 -23.85 -8.11 15.03
C LYS A 173 -24.57 -9.40 15.38
N ILE A 174 -24.59 -9.78 16.66
CA ILE A 174 -25.30 -10.98 17.16
C ILE A 174 -26.79 -10.85 16.89
N GLN A 175 -27.38 -9.67 17.11
CA GLN A 175 -28.79 -9.41 16.85
C GLN A 175 -29.12 -9.53 15.36
N ALA A 176 -28.35 -8.88 14.51
CA ALA A 176 -28.50 -8.97 13.06
C ALA A 176 -28.35 -10.40 12.50
N ASP A 177 -27.48 -11.21 13.11
CA ASP A 177 -27.30 -12.62 12.72
C ASP A 177 -28.49 -13.48 13.18
N ARG A 178 -29.18 -13.13 14.28
CA ARG A 178 -30.42 -13.80 14.74
C ARG A 178 -31.62 -13.49 13.84
N GLU A 179 -31.73 -12.27 13.34
CA GLU A 179 -32.83 -11.83 12.47
C GLU A 179 -32.73 -12.40 11.03
N ARG A 180 -31.59 -12.97 10.67
CA ARG A 180 -31.35 -13.61 9.35
C ARG A 180 -31.65 -15.10 9.27
N ILE A 181 -32.00 -15.72 10.40
CA ILE A 181 -32.40 -17.12 10.50
C ILE A 181 -33.92 -17.22 10.47
#